data_f80353bac842b0bbdf3af4d08f706bdc
#
_entry.id   f80353bac842b0bbdf3af4d08f706bdc
#
_cell.length_a   1.000
_cell.length_b   1.000
_cell.length_c   1.000
_cell.angle_alpha   90.00
_cell.angle_beta   90.00
_cell.angle_gamma   90.00
#
_symmetry.space_group_name_H-M   'P 1'
#
loop_
_entity.id
_entity.type
_entity.pdbx_description
1 polymer ?
#
loop_
_entity_poly.entity_id
_entity_poly.type
_entity_poly.pdbx_seq_one_letter_code
_entity_poly.pdbx_strand_id
1 'polypeptide(L)'
;MAMVIRKTTQIGNKVIRAKAVPVLNVRSKATAKIIQDLTDSMRHHGLVGMAGPQIGKGVRIFVTEIRYNKSRKDRKLSDLDPLRIFINPCLISASRRQVKDWEGCGSVAYAGLFGSVKRPASVGVEAYDENGIKFALKASNLLARVIQHEMDHLNGIVFVDKAD
;
A
#
# COMPACT_ATOMS: atom_id res chain seq x y z
N MET A 1 -12.93 12.75 14.48
CA MET A 1 -11.61 12.55 15.13
C MET A 1 -10.64 13.57 14.54
N ALA A 2 -9.68 14.07 15.32
CA ALA A 2 -8.65 14.94 14.77
C ALA A 2 -7.75 14.17 13.80
N MET A 3 -7.38 14.81 12.68
CA MET A 3 -6.45 14.27 11.69
C MET A 3 -5.08 14.04 12.33
N VAL A 4 -4.54 12.84 12.18
CA VAL A 4 -3.23 12.47 12.74
C VAL A 4 -2.30 12.05 11.62
N ILE A 5 -1.33 12.91 11.32
CA ILE A 5 -0.31 12.64 10.31
C ILE A 5 0.87 11.91 10.98
N ARG A 6 1.20 10.73 10.50
CA ARG A 6 2.36 9.95 10.93
C ARG A 6 3.55 10.22 10.03
N LYS A 7 4.72 10.37 10.61
CA LYS A 7 5.97 10.33 9.85
C LYS A 7 6.14 8.94 9.24
N THR A 8 6.58 8.88 8.00
CA THR A 8 6.83 7.61 7.33
C THR A 8 8.05 6.94 7.96
N THR A 9 7.87 5.73 8.46
CA THR A 9 8.96 4.90 8.99
C THR A 9 9.93 4.55 7.86
N GLN A 10 11.21 4.82 8.07
CA GLN A 10 12.23 4.65 7.04
C GLN A 10 12.88 3.28 7.09
N ILE A 11 13.46 2.88 5.96
CA ILE A 11 14.33 1.70 5.84
C ILE A 11 15.46 1.77 6.89
N GLY A 12 15.80 0.63 7.51
CA GLY A 12 16.68 0.56 8.70
C GLY A 12 15.90 0.37 9.99
N ASN A 13 14.63 0.78 10.07
CA ASN A 13 13.77 0.44 11.19
C ASN A 13 13.30 -1.02 11.07
N LYS A 14 13.38 -1.78 12.16
CA LYS A 14 13.04 -3.21 12.19
C LYS A 14 11.61 -3.50 11.71
N VAL A 15 10.64 -2.60 11.96
CA VAL A 15 9.24 -2.80 11.57
C VAL A 15 9.05 -2.88 10.04
N ILE A 16 9.88 -2.16 9.27
CA ILE A 16 9.83 -2.19 7.79
C ILE A 16 10.28 -3.54 7.24
N ARG A 17 11.17 -4.23 7.94
CA ARG A 17 11.72 -5.53 7.52
C ARG A 17 11.02 -6.72 8.19
N ALA A 18 10.15 -6.47 9.15
CA ALA A 18 9.38 -7.51 9.81
C ALA A 18 8.17 -7.91 8.98
N LYS A 19 7.82 -9.20 9.01
CA LYS A 19 6.54 -9.67 8.47
C LYS A 19 5.42 -9.19 9.40
N ALA A 20 4.48 -8.43 8.85
CA ALA A 20 3.34 -7.90 9.59
C ALA A 20 2.40 -9.03 10.04
N VAL A 21 1.86 -8.89 11.26
CA VAL A 21 0.95 -9.89 11.84
C VAL A 21 -0.51 -9.63 11.46
N PRO A 22 -1.34 -10.68 11.35
CA PRO A 22 -2.76 -10.51 11.09
C PRO A 22 -3.49 -9.68 12.16
N VAL A 23 -4.48 -8.92 11.74
CA VAL A 23 -5.42 -8.23 12.61
C VAL A 23 -6.47 -9.23 13.09
N LEU A 24 -6.56 -9.44 14.40
CA LEU A 24 -7.52 -10.39 14.98
C LEU A 24 -8.94 -9.82 15.09
N ASN A 25 -9.05 -8.53 15.45
CA ASN A 25 -10.35 -7.86 15.58
C ASN A 25 -10.44 -6.70 14.57
N VAL A 26 -10.98 -7.01 13.39
CA VAL A 26 -11.11 -6.07 12.27
C VAL A 26 -11.93 -4.84 12.65
N ARG A 27 -13.02 -5.00 13.40
CA ARG A 27 -13.94 -3.92 13.79
C ARG A 27 -13.58 -3.20 15.08
N SER A 28 -12.38 -3.42 15.61
CA SER A 28 -11.95 -2.74 16.85
C SER A 28 -11.69 -1.24 16.61
N LYS A 29 -11.86 -0.44 17.67
CA LYS A 29 -11.48 0.99 17.66
C LYS A 29 -9.99 1.17 17.33
N ALA A 30 -9.14 0.24 17.74
CA ALA A 30 -7.72 0.27 17.44
C ALA A 30 -7.46 0.08 15.93
N THR A 31 -8.14 -0.86 15.29
CA THR A 31 -8.08 -1.08 13.83
C THR A 31 -8.58 0.15 13.08
N ALA A 32 -9.74 0.69 13.46
CA ALA A 32 -10.30 1.90 12.86
C ALA A 32 -9.34 3.08 12.96
N LYS A 33 -8.65 3.25 14.11
CA LYS A 33 -7.64 4.28 14.28
C LYS A 33 -6.42 4.10 13.36
N ILE A 34 -5.95 2.88 13.17
CA ILE A 34 -4.82 2.59 12.25
C ILE A 34 -5.22 2.93 10.81
N ILE A 35 -6.44 2.57 10.38
CA ILE A 35 -6.96 2.89 9.06
C ILE A 35 -7.02 4.41 8.85
N GLN A 36 -7.52 5.15 9.84
CA GLN A 36 -7.57 6.60 9.78
C GLN A 36 -6.16 7.22 9.69
N ASP A 37 -5.23 6.79 10.56
CA ASP A 37 -3.84 7.27 10.57
C ASP A 37 -3.15 6.98 9.22
N LEU A 38 -3.39 5.80 8.61
CA LEU A 38 -2.88 5.45 7.28
C LEU A 38 -3.45 6.35 6.20
N THR A 39 -4.77 6.54 6.17
CA THR A 39 -5.47 7.35 5.17
C THR A 39 -5.01 8.81 5.21
N ASP A 40 -4.98 9.40 6.40
CA ASP A 40 -4.55 10.79 6.59
C ASP A 40 -3.09 11.00 6.21
N SER A 41 -2.21 10.08 6.62
CA SER A 41 -0.78 10.14 6.33
C SER A 41 -0.51 9.92 4.84
N MET A 42 -1.15 8.94 4.21
CA MET A 42 -1.06 8.70 2.76
C MET A 42 -1.43 9.95 1.96
N ARG A 43 -2.55 10.58 2.31
CA ARG A 43 -3.04 11.80 1.66
C ARG A 43 -2.11 12.98 1.87
N HIS A 44 -1.62 13.19 3.10
CA HIS A 44 -0.70 14.26 3.44
C HIS A 44 0.63 14.15 2.67
N HIS A 45 1.19 12.94 2.59
CA HIS A 45 2.45 12.67 1.88
C HIS A 45 2.29 12.56 0.35
N GLY A 46 1.07 12.73 -0.19
CA GLY A 46 0.81 12.63 -1.63
C GLY A 46 1.04 11.23 -2.21
N LEU A 47 0.97 10.20 -1.38
CA LEU A 47 1.12 8.80 -1.79
C LEU A 47 -0.19 8.22 -2.33
N VAL A 48 -0.10 7.08 -3.02
CA VAL A 48 -1.24 6.35 -3.60
C VAL A 48 -1.55 5.05 -2.87
N GLY A 49 -0.65 4.65 -1.97
CA GLY A 49 -0.79 3.51 -1.07
C GLY A 49 0.03 3.75 0.19
N MET A 50 -0.36 3.11 1.28
CA MET A 50 0.38 3.13 2.54
C MET A 50 0.01 1.93 3.40
N ALA A 51 1.03 1.21 3.89
CA ALA A 51 0.88 0.02 4.71
C ALA A 51 1.21 0.29 6.19
N GLY A 52 0.65 -0.54 7.09
CA GLY A 52 0.86 -0.46 8.53
C GLY A 52 2.32 -0.30 8.97
N PRO A 53 3.28 -1.08 8.45
CA PRO A 53 4.69 -0.92 8.77
C PRO A 53 5.24 0.48 8.48
N GLN A 54 4.72 1.19 7.47
CA GLN A 54 5.17 2.54 7.11
C GLN A 54 4.76 3.62 8.13
N ILE A 55 3.82 3.34 9.02
CA ILE A 55 3.48 4.20 10.17
C ILE A 55 3.89 3.57 11.51
N GLY A 56 4.82 2.62 11.49
CA GLY A 56 5.33 1.96 12.68
C GLY A 56 4.41 0.90 13.28
N LYS A 57 3.38 0.45 12.54
CA LYS A 57 2.41 -0.57 12.96
C LYS A 57 2.66 -1.88 12.20
N GLY A 58 3.21 -2.89 12.87
CA GLY A 58 3.52 -4.20 12.29
C GLY A 58 2.29 -5.09 12.06
N VAL A 59 1.19 -4.53 11.52
CA VAL A 59 -0.08 -5.24 11.28
C VAL A 59 -0.41 -5.29 9.79
N ARG A 60 -1.14 -6.32 9.38
CA ARG A 60 -1.53 -6.55 7.98
C ARG A 60 -2.71 -5.68 7.56
N ILE A 61 -2.45 -4.38 7.43
CA ILE A 61 -3.38 -3.40 6.87
C ILE A 61 -2.63 -2.54 5.87
N PHE A 62 -3.24 -2.25 4.72
CA PHE A 62 -2.85 -1.14 3.88
C PHE A 62 -4.08 -0.44 3.30
N VAL A 63 -3.88 0.78 2.84
CA VAL A 63 -4.89 1.58 2.13
C VAL A 63 -4.34 2.00 0.77
N THR A 64 -5.23 2.15 -0.22
CA THR A 64 -4.89 2.70 -1.54
C THR A 64 -5.90 3.77 -1.93
N GLU A 65 -5.44 4.81 -2.63
CA GLU A 65 -6.29 5.83 -3.24
C GLU A 65 -5.54 6.49 -4.39
N ILE A 66 -6.03 6.33 -5.61
CA ILE A 66 -5.42 6.93 -6.79
C ILE A 66 -6.23 8.17 -7.15
N ARG A 67 -5.73 9.34 -6.71
CA ARG A 67 -6.38 10.63 -6.88
C ARG A 67 -5.79 11.40 -8.07
N TYR A 68 -6.60 12.26 -8.67
CA TYR A 68 -6.08 13.25 -9.59
C TYR A 68 -5.08 14.16 -8.87
N ASN A 69 -3.92 14.35 -9.46
CA ASN A 69 -2.90 15.26 -8.95
C ASN A 69 -2.34 16.06 -10.13
N LYS A 70 -2.50 17.40 -10.09
CA LYS A 70 -2.00 18.31 -11.11
C LYS A 70 -0.48 18.21 -11.35
N SER A 71 0.28 17.79 -10.32
CA SER A 71 1.73 17.60 -10.41
C SER A 71 2.14 16.31 -11.13
N ARG A 72 1.20 15.38 -11.36
CA ARG A 72 1.41 14.10 -12.06
C ARG A 72 0.54 14.05 -13.30
N LYS A 73 0.93 14.82 -14.31
CA LYS A 73 0.23 14.93 -15.60
C LYS A 73 0.22 13.64 -16.43
N ASP A 74 1.05 12.68 -16.05
CA ASP A 74 1.19 11.36 -16.68
C ASP A 74 0.06 10.38 -16.29
N ARG A 75 -0.73 10.67 -15.25
CA ARG A 75 -1.85 9.83 -14.83
C ARG A 75 -3.06 10.03 -15.72
N LYS A 76 -3.54 8.94 -16.29
CA LYS A 76 -4.80 8.91 -17.04
C LYS A 76 -5.98 8.95 -16.06
N LEU A 77 -7.09 9.57 -16.49
CA LEU A 77 -8.34 9.53 -15.70
C LEU A 77 -8.82 8.09 -15.44
N SER A 78 -8.51 7.16 -16.35
CA SER A 78 -8.79 5.73 -16.21
C SER A 78 -8.03 5.03 -15.07
N ASP A 79 -7.00 5.66 -14.53
CA ASP A 79 -6.21 5.09 -13.42
C ASP A 79 -6.73 5.53 -12.05
N LEU A 80 -7.71 6.45 -12.01
CA LEU A 80 -8.29 6.91 -10.75
C LEU A 80 -9.04 5.78 -10.07
N ASP A 81 -8.82 5.64 -8.76
CA ASP A 81 -9.46 4.63 -7.94
C ASP A 81 -9.80 5.21 -6.56
N PRO A 82 -11.00 4.94 -6.03
CA PRO A 82 -11.41 5.46 -4.73
C PRO A 82 -10.56 4.89 -3.60
N LEU A 83 -10.70 5.48 -2.41
CA LEU A 83 -10.10 4.90 -1.20
C LEU A 83 -10.56 3.46 -1.02
N ARG A 84 -9.59 2.56 -0.88
CA ARG A 84 -9.81 1.16 -0.54
C ARG A 84 -9.01 0.77 0.69
N ILE A 85 -9.61 -0.06 1.52
CA ILE A 85 -9.02 -0.56 2.74
C ILE A 85 -8.86 -2.06 2.60
N PHE A 86 -7.65 -2.56 2.88
CA PHE A 86 -7.30 -3.97 2.79
C PHE A 86 -6.78 -4.44 4.15
N ILE A 87 -7.59 -5.25 4.85
CA ILE A 87 -7.22 -5.85 6.14
C ILE A 87 -6.99 -7.34 5.94
N ASN A 88 -5.87 -7.86 6.43
CA ASN A 88 -5.42 -9.23 6.24
C ASN A 88 -5.43 -9.68 4.76
N PRO A 89 -4.86 -8.89 3.85
CA PRO A 89 -4.91 -9.20 2.43
C PRO A 89 -4.09 -10.43 2.07
N CYS A 90 -4.59 -11.14 1.04
CA CYS A 90 -3.91 -12.27 0.41
C CYS A 90 -4.01 -12.16 -1.10
N LEU A 91 -2.90 -12.30 -1.82
CA LEU A 91 -2.93 -12.42 -3.28
C LEU A 91 -3.42 -13.83 -3.66
N ILE A 92 -4.50 -13.89 -4.45
CA ILE A 92 -5.12 -15.16 -4.89
C ILE A 92 -4.82 -15.50 -6.35
N SER A 93 -4.37 -14.51 -7.13
CA SER A 93 -3.92 -14.74 -8.51
C SER A 93 -2.97 -13.64 -8.97
N ALA A 94 -2.15 -13.95 -9.97
CA ALA A 94 -1.30 -12.99 -10.65
C ALA A 94 -1.16 -13.37 -12.13
N SER A 95 -1.13 -12.37 -13.03
CA SER A 95 -0.93 -12.61 -14.45
C SER A 95 0.49 -13.11 -14.75
N ARG A 96 0.63 -13.92 -15.80
CA ARG A 96 1.96 -14.28 -16.35
C ARG A 96 2.64 -13.10 -17.02
N ARG A 97 1.84 -12.19 -17.63
CA ARG A 97 2.34 -10.96 -18.23
C ARG A 97 2.92 -10.07 -17.14
N GLN A 98 4.16 -9.63 -17.36
CA GLN A 98 4.89 -8.73 -16.47
C GLN A 98 4.99 -7.34 -17.11
N VAL A 99 4.99 -6.30 -16.29
CA VAL A 99 5.20 -4.91 -16.70
C VAL A 99 6.32 -4.33 -15.84
N LYS A 100 7.32 -3.76 -16.49
CA LYS A 100 8.42 -3.04 -15.85
C LYS A 100 8.07 -1.55 -15.81
N ASP A 101 8.17 -0.93 -14.62
CA ASP A 101 7.83 0.48 -14.43
C ASP A 101 8.52 1.03 -13.18
N TRP A 102 8.60 2.36 -13.07
CA TRP A 102 9.27 3.06 -11.98
C TRP A 102 8.44 3.06 -10.70
N GLU A 103 9.12 2.80 -9.59
CA GLU A 103 8.58 2.89 -8.24
C GLU A 103 9.43 3.77 -7.34
N GLY A 104 8.76 4.48 -6.43
CA GLY A 104 9.33 5.14 -5.29
C GLY A 104 8.54 4.75 -4.05
N CYS A 105 9.10 5.01 -2.87
CA CYS A 105 8.44 4.67 -1.61
C CYS A 105 8.73 5.73 -0.55
N GLY A 106 7.70 6.10 0.21
CA GLY A 106 7.84 6.99 1.36
C GLY A 106 8.82 6.49 2.42
N SER A 107 9.04 5.18 2.52
CA SER A 107 10.00 4.58 3.47
C SER A 107 11.46 4.63 3.03
N VAL A 108 11.74 5.10 1.83
CA VAL A 108 13.09 5.40 1.29
C VAL A 108 13.20 6.84 0.80
N ALA A 109 12.29 7.72 1.27
CA ALA A 109 12.20 9.11 0.81
C ALA A 109 13.47 9.93 1.10
N TYR A 110 14.14 9.69 2.21
CA TYR A 110 15.38 10.39 2.56
C TYR A 110 16.54 10.07 1.62
N ALA A 111 16.52 8.90 0.98
CA ALA A 111 17.51 8.54 -0.02
C ALA A 111 17.15 9.06 -1.43
N GLY A 112 15.93 9.57 -1.64
CA GLY A 112 15.44 10.06 -2.94
C GLY A 112 15.44 8.99 -4.03
N LEU A 113 15.37 7.71 -3.65
CA LEU A 113 15.54 6.59 -4.56
C LEU A 113 14.26 6.28 -5.32
N PHE A 114 14.42 6.08 -6.63
CA PHE A 114 13.46 5.49 -7.52
C PHE A 114 14.13 4.32 -8.24
N GLY A 115 13.35 3.27 -8.53
CA GLY A 115 13.89 2.10 -9.22
C GLY A 115 12.84 1.48 -10.13
N SER A 116 13.33 0.80 -11.16
CA SER A 116 12.50 0.10 -12.12
C SER A 116 12.19 -1.30 -11.60
N VAL A 117 10.91 -1.60 -11.38
CA VAL A 117 10.45 -2.87 -10.80
C VAL A 117 9.56 -3.62 -11.79
N LYS A 118 9.85 -4.91 -11.98
CA LYS A 118 9.04 -5.82 -12.80
C LYS A 118 7.95 -6.46 -11.94
N ARG A 119 6.68 -6.28 -12.34
CA ARG A 119 5.52 -6.85 -11.63
C ARG A 119 4.50 -7.47 -12.56
N PRO A 120 3.72 -8.48 -12.12
CA PRO A 120 2.51 -8.92 -12.80
C PRO A 120 1.62 -7.76 -13.19
N ALA A 121 1.12 -7.75 -14.44
CA ALA A 121 0.28 -6.68 -14.99
C ALA A 121 -1.10 -6.61 -14.33
N SER A 122 -1.57 -7.72 -13.76
CA SER A 122 -2.82 -7.80 -13.01
C SER A 122 -2.70 -8.81 -11.86
N VAL A 123 -3.46 -8.57 -10.80
CA VAL A 123 -3.54 -9.44 -9.62
C VAL A 123 -4.96 -9.58 -9.14
N GLY A 124 -5.28 -10.70 -8.52
CA GLY A 124 -6.46 -10.89 -7.68
C GLY A 124 -6.05 -10.84 -6.21
N VAL A 125 -6.79 -10.11 -5.41
CA VAL A 125 -6.58 -9.99 -3.97
C VAL A 125 -7.87 -10.23 -3.21
N GLU A 126 -7.81 -11.02 -2.13
CA GLU A 126 -8.86 -11.10 -1.12
C GLU A 126 -8.43 -10.33 0.12
N ALA A 127 -9.37 -9.67 0.79
CA ALA A 127 -9.15 -8.94 2.04
C ALA A 127 -10.46 -8.76 2.80
N TYR A 128 -10.38 -8.17 3.99
CA TYR A 128 -11.53 -7.62 4.71
C TYR A 128 -11.54 -6.11 4.58
N ASP A 129 -12.73 -5.52 4.47
CA ASP A 129 -12.94 -4.07 4.59
C ASP A 129 -13.01 -3.64 6.07
N GLU A 130 -13.23 -2.36 6.32
CA GLU A 130 -13.34 -1.77 7.66
C GLU A 130 -14.56 -2.26 8.45
N ASN A 131 -15.56 -2.82 7.77
CA ASN A 131 -16.75 -3.40 8.37
C ASN A 131 -16.57 -4.90 8.70
N GLY A 132 -15.41 -5.47 8.34
CA GLY A 132 -15.11 -6.89 8.49
C GLY A 132 -15.78 -7.77 7.42
N ILE A 133 -16.20 -7.16 6.31
CA ILE A 133 -16.79 -7.88 5.19
C ILE A 133 -15.64 -8.34 4.27
N LYS A 134 -15.60 -9.65 3.99
CA LYS A 134 -14.64 -10.23 3.05
C LYS A 134 -15.01 -9.88 1.63
N PHE A 135 -14.02 -9.43 0.85
CA PHE A 135 -14.19 -9.15 -0.57
C PHE A 135 -13.03 -9.72 -1.39
N ALA A 136 -13.27 -9.87 -2.69
CA ALA A 136 -12.24 -10.18 -3.68
C ALA A 136 -12.24 -9.09 -4.76
N LEU A 137 -11.04 -8.67 -5.18
CA LEU A 137 -10.83 -7.63 -6.18
C LEU A 137 -9.85 -8.12 -7.23
N LYS A 138 -10.20 -7.96 -8.51
CA LYS A 138 -9.25 -8.05 -9.62
C LYS A 138 -8.75 -6.65 -9.94
N ALA A 139 -7.44 -6.44 -9.91
CA ALA A 139 -6.80 -5.18 -10.20
C ALA A 139 -5.86 -5.31 -11.41
N SER A 140 -5.73 -4.24 -12.17
CA SER A 140 -4.80 -4.12 -13.30
C SER A 140 -4.11 -2.76 -13.29
N ASN A 141 -3.12 -2.58 -14.16
CA ASN A 141 -2.41 -1.31 -14.35
C ASN A 141 -1.83 -0.77 -13.03
N LEU A 142 -1.99 0.52 -12.78
CA LEU A 142 -1.43 1.20 -11.60
C LEU A 142 -1.96 0.61 -10.29
N LEU A 143 -3.25 0.31 -10.18
CA LEU A 143 -3.82 -0.28 -8.96
C LEU A 143 -3.19 -1.64 -8.64
N ALA A 144 -2.97 -2.49 -9.65
CA ALA A 144 -2.29 -3.77 -9.45
C ALA A 144 -0.87 -3.60 -8.94
N ARG A 145 -0.14 -2.59 -9.44
CA ARG A 145 1.22 -2.26 -8.99
C ARG A 145 1.22 -1.78 -7.53
N VAL A 146 0.32 -0.86 -7.19
CA VAL A 146 0.18 -0.33 -5.83
C VAL A 146 -0.15 -1.45 -4.84
N ILE A 147 -1.14 -2.29 -5.14
CA ILE A 147 -1.49 -3.43 -4.27
C ILE A 147 -0.27 -4.34 -4.03
N GLN A 148 0.50 -4.66 -5.06
CA GLN A 148 1.70 -5.50 -4.91
C GLN A 148 2.80 -4.81 -4.09
N HIS A 149 2.98 -3.50 -4.25
CA HIS A 149 3.91 -2.70 -3.47
C HIS A 149 3.54 -2.71 -1.97
N GLU A 150 2.26 -2.50 -1.65
CA GLU A 150 1.79 -2.52 -0.26
C GLU A 150 1.82 -3.94 0.35
N MET A 151 1.54 -4.98 -0.44
CA MET A 151 1.71 -6.38 -0.03
C MET A 151 3.17 -6.70 0.31
N ASP A 152 4.12 -6.15 -0.46
CA ASP A 152 5.55 -6.30 -0.16
C ASP A 152 5.87 -5.72 1.22
N HIS A 153 5.40 -4.51 1.54
CA HIS A 153 5.57 -3.93 2.87
C HIS A 153 5.04 -4.82 4.00
N LEU A 154 3.89 -5.47 3.81
CA LEU A 154 3.35 -6.42 4.79
C LEU A 154 4.21 -7.68 4.96
N ASN A 155 5.06 -7.97 3.99
CA ASN A 155 5.96 -9.12 3.99
C ASN A 155 7.43 -8.74 4.31
N GLY A 156 7.68 -7.49 4.73
CA GLY A 156 9.02 -7.00 5.07
C GLY A 156 9.92 -6.72 3.86
N ILE A 157 9.33 -6.59 2.67
CA ILE A 157 10.02 -6.32 1.41
C ILE A 157 9.82 -4.86 1.03
N VAL A 158 10.86 -4.22 0.51
CA VAL A 158 10.81 -2.85 -0.02
C VAL A 158 11.16 -2.89 -1.51
N PHE A 159 10.62 -1.97 -2.30
CA PHE A 159 10.81 -2.01 -3.76
C PHE A 159 12.29 -2.05 -4.20
N VAL A 160 13.20 -1.46 -3.43
CA VAL A 160 14.65 -1.50 -3.69
C VAL A 160 15.24 -2.92 -3.68
N ASP A 161 14.57 -3.87 -3.05
CA ASP A 161 14.98 -5.29 -3.07
C ASP A 161 14.65 -5.97 -4.41
N LYS A 162 13.82 -5.33 -5.23
CA LYS A 162 13.30 -5.84 -6.51
C LYS A 162 13.67 -4.95 -7.68
N ALA A 163 14.22 -3.78 -7.42
CA ALA A 163 14.61 -2.82 -8.45
C ALA A 163 15.89 -3.29 -9.17
N ASP A 164 15.91 -3.06 -10.49
CA ASP A 164 17.11 -3.21 -11.35
C ASP A 164 17.90 -1.91 -11.38
#